data_2c286b84831f3fd512cdef0f87ae3cf9
#
_entry.id   2c286b84831f3fd512cdef0f87ae3cf9
#
_cell.length_a   1.000
_cell.length_b   1.000
_cell.length_c   1.000
_cell.angle_alpha   90.00
_cell.angle_beta   90.00
_cell.angle_gamma   90.00
#
_symmetry.space_group_name_H-M   'P 1'
#
loop_
_entity.id
_entity.type
_entity.pdbx_description
1 polymer ?
#
loop_
_entity_poly.entity_id
_entity_poly.type
_entity_poly.pdbx_seq_one_letter_code
_entity_poly.pdbx_strand_id
1 'polypeptide(L)'
;NDVVPGEIDQGQHDDRSDVLAVGTAGALIDRAVWEELGGTSPAFPVFDDGLELSRAVRLAGHRVVVVPRAVIRHRRASYLGLRPSQNDGRGRSGVRTRLSAPRVRAPDPDPERSFRARRTAQLTAWATFSTRPIGLLLIWFLVLGVVRAGWRLLTKSPALARDELRAALTVSRRAGAVRRGRRRLAAHATVRRSVLTRLYVDPVEIRSVRRDRARQERERSTRATAPSELEVRELAALARRRRLVLAGTLAVAVLAAGVGLSRVLMTRTVTGGASAGLDLTARALWNAAWATWAA
;
A
#
# COMPACT_ATOMS: atom_id res chain seq x y z
N ASN A 1 -8.42 -0.39 -18.42
CA ASN A 1 -9.52 -0.54 -17.65
C ASN A 1 -9.28 -0.86 -16.26
N ASP A 2 -9.01 -0.02 -15.52
CA ASP A 2 -8.99 -0.42 -14.35
C ASP A 2 -9.05 0.41 -13.35
N VAL A 3 -9.80 0.43 -13.20
CA VAL A 3 -10.38 -0.24 -12.22
C VAL A 3 -9.52 -0.41 -10.99
N VAL A 4 -10.05 -0.03 -9.91
CA VAL A 4 -9.38 -0.05 -8.62
C VAL A 4 -8.99 -1.50 -8.29
N PRO A 5 -7.71 -1.81 -8.01
CA PRO A 5 -7.31 -3.16 -7.69
C PRO A 5 -8.13 -3.72 -6.53
N GLY A 6 -8.70 -4.91 -6.72
CA GLY A 6 -9.56 -5.55 -5.71
C GLY A 6 -11.04 -5.18 -5.79
N GLU A 7 -11.46 -4.47 -6.81
CA GLU A 7 -12.87 -4.22 -7.08
C GLU A 7 -13.66 -5.52 -7.22
N ILE A 8 -14.79 -5.58 -6.54
CA ILE A 8 -15.73 -6.67 -6.66
C ILE A 8 -16.63 -6.34 -7.84
N ASP A 9 -16.81 -7.28 -8.73
CA ASP A 9 -17.76 -7.16 -9.84
C ASP A 9 -19.18 -7.16 -9.29
N GLN A 10 -19.90 -6.09 -9.56
CA GLN A 10 -21.30 -5.85 -9.18
C GLN A 10 -22.14 -5.48 -10.40
N GLY A 11 -21.65 -5.80 -11.60
CA GLY A 11 -22.31 -5.42 -12.86
C GLY A 11 -22.03 -3.97 -13.29
N GLN A 12 -21.12 -3.25 -12.62
CA GLN A 12 -20.81 -1.84 -12.92
C GLN A 12 -20.18 -1.61 -14.30
N HIS A 13 -19.85 -2.68 -15.02
CA HIS A 13 -19.26 -2.64 -16.36
C HIS A 13 -20.10 -3.39 -17.39
N ASP A 14 -21.29 -3.84 -17.03
CA ASP A 14 -22.15 -4.66 -17.88
C ASP A 14 -22.75 -3.87 -19.06
N ASP A 15 -22.82 -2.55 -18.93
CA ASP A 15 -23.24 -1.62 -19.98
C ASP A 15 -22.18 -1.41 -21.07
N ARG A 16 -20.93 -1.80 -20.81
CA ARG A 16 -19.80 -1.60 -21.72
C ARG A 16 -19.50 -2.86 -22.51
N SER A 17 -19.93 -2.88 -23.79
CA SER A 17 -19.59 -4.00 -24.68
C SER A 17 -18.08 -4.06 -24.99
N ASP A 18 -17.45 -2.90 -25.23
CA ASP A 18 -16.02 -2.80 -25.56
C ASP A 18 -15.19 -2.30 -24.39
N VAL A 19 -14.19 -3.07 -23.99
CA VAL A 19 -13.28 -2.73 -22.89
C VAL A 19 -11.83 -2.79 -23.33
N LEU A 20 -10.95 -2.05 -22.64
CA LEU A 20 -9.52 -2.06 -22.94
C LEU A 20 -8.89 -3.43 -22.67
N ALA A 21 -9.25 -4.05 -21.58
CA ALA A 21 -8.66 -5.30 -21.14
C ALA A 21 -9.58 -6.09 -20.20
N VAL A 22 -9.37 -7.38 -20.18
CA VAL A 22 -9.99 -8.33 -19.24
C VAL A 22 -8.91 -9.16 -18.55
N GLY A 23 -9.24 -9.73 -17.39
CA GLY A 23 -8.38 -10.70 -16.75
C GLY A 23 -8.37 -12.03 -17.51
N THR A 24 -7.26 -12.74 -17.52
CA THR A 24 -7.16 -14.07 -18.17
C THR A 24 -8.04 -15.12 -17.48
N ALA A 25 -8.36 -14.93 -16.20
CA ALA A 25 -9.31 -15.80 -15.52
C ALA A 25 -10.72 -15.59 -16.05
N GLY A 26 -11.23 -16.60 -16.77
CA GLY A 26 -12.56 -16.58 -17.39
C GLY A 26 -12.64 -15.84 -18.73
N ALA A 27 -11.51 -15.54 -19.34
CA ALA A 27 -11.47 -15.03 -20.71
C ALA A 27 -11.57 -16.18 -21.72
N LEU A 28 -12.37 -15.98 -22.75
CA LEU A 28 -12.38 -16.80 -23.95
C LEU A 28 -11.70 -16.00 -25.06
N ILE A 29 -10.81 -16.63 -25.81
CA ILE A 29 -10.11 -16.01 -26.93
C ILE A 29 -10.20 -16.91 -28.15
N ASP A 30 -10.35 -16.31 -29.33
CA ASP A 30 -10.27 -17.02 -30.58
C ASP A 30 -8.88 -17.67 -30.74
N ARG A 31 -8.86 -18.94 -31.16
CA ARG A 31 -7.62 -19.70 -31.26
C ARG A 31 -6.66 -19.11 -32.30
N ALA A 32 -7.18 -18.64 -33.44
CA ALA A 32 -6.36 -18.06 -34.48
C ALA A 32 -5.69 -16.77 -33.98
N VAL A 33 -6.42 -15.93 -33.27
CA VAL A 33 -5.87 -14.71 -32.63
C VAL A 33 -4.85 -15.04 -31.55
N TRP A 34 -5.08 -16.11 -30.78
CA TRP A 34 -4.12 -16.57 -29.78
C TRP A 34 -2.81 -17.04 -30.41
N GLU A 35 -2.90 -17.83 -31.49
CA GLU A 35 -1.74 -18.36 -32.20
C GLU A 35 -0.99 -17.25 -32.93
N GLU A 36 -1.69 -16.33 -33.59
CA GLU A 36 -1.12 -15.14 -34.23
C GLU A 36 -0.28 -14.31 -33.25
N LEU A 37 -0.86 -14.02 -32.09
CA LEU A 37 -0.20 -13.19 -31.08
C LEU A 37 0.84 -13.96 -30.24
N GLY A 38 0.90 -15.29 -30.33
CA GLY A 38 1.77 -16.15 -29.53
C GLY A 38 1.40 -16.19 -28.04
N GLY A 39 0.11 -16.06 -27.71
CA GLY A 39 -0.43 -16.21 -26.36
C GLY A 39 -0.01 -15.11 -25.36
N THR A 40 0.07 -15.44 -24.07
CA THR A 40 0.53 -14.50 -23.02
C THR A 40 2.04 -14.30 -23.04
N SER A 41 2.49 -13.13 -22.64
CA SER A 41 3.92 -12.82 -22.59
C SER A 41 4.58 -13.41 -21.32
N PRO A 42 5.73 -14.11 -21.45
CA PRO A 42 6.49 -14.59 -20.30
C PRO A 42 6.99 -13.48 -19.34
N ALA A 43 6.94 -12.22 -19.76
CA ALA A 43 7.27 -11.08 -18.92
C ALA A 43 6.23 -10.84 -17.81
N PHE A 44 5.03 -11.42 -17.96
CA PHE A 44 3.89 -11.26 -17.05
C PHE A 44 3.38 -12.63 -16.55
N PRO A 45 4.13 -13.28 -15.66
CA PRO A 45 3.80 -14.66 -15.25
C PRO A 45 2.53 -14.79 -14.41
N VAL A 46 2.10 -13.73 -13.74
CA VAL A 46 0.96 -13.77 -12.78
C VAL A 46 0.08 -12.53 -12.83
N PHE A 47 0.67 -11.35 -12.95
CA PHE A 47 -0.04 -10.08 -12.92
C PHE A 47 0.11 -9.35 -14.24
N ASP A 48 -0.92 -8.61 -14.62
CA ASP A 48 -1.00 -7.80 -15.85
C ASP A 48 -0.86 -8.60 -17.16
N ASP A 49 -0.90 -9.94 -17.12
CA ASP A 49 -0.91 -10.83 -18.27
C ASP A 49 -2.14 -10.59 -19.15
N GLY A 50 -3.33 -10.48 -18.56
CA GLY A 50 -4.57 -10.15 -19.25
C GLY A 50 -4.54 -8.74 -19.85
N LEU A 51 -3.96 -7.77 -19.16
CA LEU A 51 -3.82 -6.41 -19.66
C LEU A 51 -2.90 -6.35 -20.90
N GLU A 52 -1.76 -7.05 -20.84
CA GLU A 52 -0.81 -7.09 -21.96
C GLU A 52 -1.41 -7.80 -23.17
N LEU A 53 -2.01 -8.97 -22.95
CA LEU A 53 -2.67 -9.75 -24.01
C LEU A 53 -3.81 -8.95 -24.65
N SER A 54 -4.71 -8.36 -23.84
CA SER A 54 -5.83 -7.57 -24.36
C SER A 54 -5.36 -6.37 -25.18
N ARG A 55 -4.27 -5.71 -24.76
CA ARG A 55 -3.65 -4.62 -25.55
C ARG A 55 -3.08 -5.12 -26.87
N ALA A 56 -2.46 -6.31 -26.88
CA ALA A 56 -1.98 -6.93 -28.11
C ALA A 56 -3.15 -7.24 -29.06
N VAL A 57 -4.22 -7.87 -28.57
CA VAL A 57 -5.47 -8.17 -29.29
C VAL A 57 -6.04 -6.89 -29.90
N ARG A 58 -6.16 -5.83 -29.11
CA ARG A 58 -6.68 -4.54 -29.57
C ARG A 58 -5.79 -3.87 -30.62
N LEU A 59 -4.48 -3.93 -30.44
CA LEU A 59 -3.54 -3.36 -31.43
C LEU A 59 -3.54 -4.14 -32.73
N ALA A 60 -3.81 -5.44 -32.70
CA ALA A 60 -3.99 -6.26 -33.89
C ALA A 60 -5.35 -5.99 -34.62
N GLY A 61 -6.20 -5.13 -34.06
CA GLY A 61 -7.49 -4.76 -34.68
C GLY A 61 -8.68 -5.57 -34.19
N HIS A 62 -8.49 -6.50 -33.26
CA HIS A 62 -9.57 -7.31 -32.72
C HIS A 62 -10.28 -6.62 -31.54
N ARG A 63 -11.50 -7.06 -31.24
CA ARG A 63 -12.30 -6.53 -30.12
C ARG A 63 -12.05 -7.33 -28.84
N VAL A 64 -12.13 -6.64 -27.70
CA VAL A 64 -12.21 -7.24 -26.37
C VAL A 64 -13.53 -6.82 -25.76
N VAL A 65 -14.40 -7.77 -25.49
CA VAL A 65 -15.78 -7.52 -25.07
C VAL A 65 -16.06 -8.14 -23.71
N VAL A 66 -16.99 -7.55 -22.98
CA VAL A 66 -17.55 -8.14 -21.76
C VAL A 66 -18.82 -8.89 -22.14
N VAL A 67 -19.00 -10.09 -21.59
CA VAL A 67 -20.20 -10.89 -21.74
C VAL A 67 -20.83 -11.05 -20.35
N PRO A 68 -21.80 -10.22 -19.94
CA PRO A 68 -22.33 -10.20 -18.58
C PRO A 68 -22.93 -11.52 -18.12
N ARG A 69 -23.47 -12.32 -19.05
CA ARG A 69 -24.02 -13.65 -18.75
C ARG A 69 -22.97 -14.71 -18.44
N ALA A 70 -21.69 -14.47 -18.79
CA ALA A 70 -20.57 -15.39 -18.52
C ALA A 70 -19.97 -15.12 -17.13
N VAL A 71 -20.61 -15.60 -16.10
CA VAL A 71 -20.21 -15.38 -14.72
C VAL A 71 -19.23 -16.45 -14.25
N ILE A 72 -18.10 -16.03 -13.71
CA ILE A 72 -17.09 -16.91 -13.09
C ILE A 72 -16.81 -16.50 -11.64
N ARG A 73 -16.42 -17.49 -10.83
CA ARG A 73 -15.94 -17.23 -9.47
C ARG A 73 -14.43 -17.39 -9.42
N HIS A 74 -13.72 -16.31 -9.12
CA HIS A 74 -12.27 -16.30 -9.06
C HIS A 74 -11.75 -15.98 -7.64
N ARG A 75 -11.02 -16.92 -7.04
CA ARG A 75 -10.52 -16.80 -5.66
C ARG A 75 -9.45 -15.72 -5.47
N ARG A 76 -8.83 -15.21 -6.53
CA ARG A 76 -7.74 -14.22 -6.51
C ARG A 76 -6.57 -14.60 -5.57
N ALA A 77 -6.24 -15.88 -5.46
CA ALA A 77 -5.26 -16.39 -4.49
C ALA A 77 -3.88 -15.71 -4.59
N SER A 78 -3.43 -15.39 -5.79
CA SER A 78 -2.16 -14.67 -6.00
C SER A 78 -2.22 -13.23 -5.52
N TYR A 79 -3.36 -12.54 -5.72
CA TYR A 79 -3.57 -11.17 -5.26
C TYR A 79 -3.64 -11.08 -3.73
N LEU A 80 -4.31 -12.04 -3.12
CA LEU A 80 -4.46 -12.13 -1.66
C LEU A 80 -3.19 -12.65 -0.95
N GLY A 81 -2.12 -12.96 -1.69
CA GLY A 81 -0.90 -13.50 -1.10
C GLY A 81 -1.04 -14.92 -0.54
N LEU A 82 -2.08 -15.66 -0.95
CA LEU A 82 -2.32 -17.04 -0.53
C LEU A 82 -1.43 -18.05 -1.26
N ARG A 83 -0.80 -17.64 -2.37
CA ARG A 83 0.19 -18.46 -3.09
C ARG A 83 1.58 -17.94 -2.79
N PRO A 84 2.57 -18.83 -2.54
CA PRO A 84 3.96 -18.41 -2.47
C PRO A 84 4.34 -17.78 -3.82
N SER A 85 5.02 -16.65 -3.77
CA SER A 85 5.52 -15.98 -4.97
C SER A 85 6.60 -16.86 -5.61
N GLN A 86 6.45 -17.22 -6.87
CA GLN A 86 7.50 -17.92 -7.62
C GLN A 86 8.81 -17.13 -7.70
N ASN A 87 8.79 -15.84 -7.38
CA ASN A 87 9.95 -14.95 -7.38
C ASN A 87 10.66 -14.85 -6.02
N ASP A 88 10.15 -15.50 -4.99
CA ASP A 88 10.85 -15.54 -3.70
C ASP A 88 12.01 -16.51 -3.74
N GLY A 89 12.92 -16.39 -4.66
CA GLY A 89 14.20 -17.09 -4.93
C GLY A 89 14.80 -18.03 -3.89
N ARG A 90 13.99 -18.61 -3.02
CA ARG A 90 14.26 -19.67 -2.07
C ARG A 90 13.32 -20.85 -2.35
N GLY A 91 13.36 -21.32 -3.59
CA GLY A 91 12.86 -22.63 -3.94
C GLY A 91 13.74 -23.70 -3.29
N ARG A 92 13.49 -23.99 -2.04
CA ARG A 92 13.84 -25.30 -1.53
C ARG A 92 12.92 -26.30 -2.22
N SER A 93 13.50 -27.01 -3.18
CA SER A 93 12.98 -28.26 -3.71
C SER A 93 12.49 -29.14 -2.55
N GLY A 94 11.20 -29.07 -2.27
CA GLY A 94 10.53 -29.97 -1.32
C GLY A 94 10.14 -31.22 -2.08
N VAL A 95 10.86 -32.27 -1.86
CA VAL A 95 10.54 -33.67 -2.20
C VAL A 95 9.03 -33.90 -2.00
N ARG A 96 8.38 -34.36 -3.06
CA ARG A 96 6.98 -34.83 -3.03
C ARG A 96 6.87 -36.02 -2.09
N THR A 97 6.57 -35.81 -0.84
CA THR A 97 6.08 -36.83 0.06
C THR A 97 4.55 -36.85 -0.02
N ARG A 98 4.03 -37.78 -0.80
CA ARG A 98 2.63 -38.20 -0.67
C ARG A 98 2.53 -38.90 0.67
N LEU A 99 1.85 -38.27 1.63
CA LEU A 99 1.14 -38.95 2.72
C LEU A 99 0.41 -37.87 3.53
N SER A 100 -0.90 -38.02 3.61
CA SER A 100 -1.86 -37.44 4.53
C SER A 100 -1.44 -36.09 5.19
N ALA A 101 -1.53 -34.99 4.47
CA ALA A 101 -1.32 -33.69 5.07
C ALA A 101 -2.47 -33.36 6.03
N PRO A 102 -2.18 -32.99 7.28
CA PRO A 102 -3.18 -32.39 8.16
C PRO A 102 -3.77 -31.18 7.42
N ARG A 103 -5.06 -30.92 7.61
CA ARG A 103 -5.75 -29.74 7.08
C ARG A 103 -5.04 -28.49 7.59
N VAL A 104 -3.99 -28.08 6.89
CA VAL A 104 -3.30 -26.81 7.16
C VAL A 104 -4.33 -25.72 6.86
N ARG A 105 -4.72 -25.01 7.91
CA ARG A 105 -5.55 -23.81 7.79
C ARG A 105 -4.94 -22.94 6.69
N ALA A 106 -5.75 -22.55 5.71
CA ALA A 106 -5.28 -21.68 4.65
C ALA A 106 -4.63 -20.43 5.28
N PRO A 107 -3.44 -20.03 4.82
CA PRO A 107 -2.79 -18.85 5.37
C PRO A 107 -3.72 -17.64 5.25
N ASP A 108 -3.67 -16.77 6.24
CA ASP A 108 -4.47 -15.55 6.24
C ASP A 108 -4.07 -14.69 5.02
N PRO A 109 -5.04 -13.99 4.41
CA PRO A 109 -4.80 -13.12 3.28
C PRO A 109 -3.78 -12.03 3.65
N ASP A 110 -2.68 -11.97 2.91
CA ASP A 110 -1.66 -10.94 3.06
C ASP A 110 -1.31 -10.33 1.69
N PRO A 111 -2.04 -9.30 1.25
CA PRO A 111 -1.79 -8.64 -0.03
C PRO A 111 -0.38 -8.03 -0.16
N GLU A 112 0.30 -7.76 0.95
CA GLU A 112 1.66 -7.22 0.92
C GLU A 112 2.66 -8.22 0.36
N ARG A 113 2.45 -9.52 0.57
CA ARG A 113 3.29 -10.59 -0.02
C ARG A 113 3.36 -10.52 -1.55
N SER A 114 2.30 -10.10 -2.20
CA SER A 114 2.23 -9.96 -3.66
C SER A 114 2.64 -8.57 -4.16
N PHE A 115 2.90 -7.61 -3.26
CA PHE A 115 3.13 -6.21 -3.62
C PHE A 115 4.27 -6.04 -4.62
N ARG A 116 5.44 -6.63 -4.36
CA ARG A 116 6.60 -6.54 -5.25
C ARG A 116 6.30 -7.09 -6.65
N ALA A 117 5.64 -8.26 -6.73
CA ALA A 117 5.30 -8.89 -8.01
C ALA A 117 4.32 -8.02 -8.81
N ARG A 118 3.25 -7.53 -8.17
CA ARG A 118 2.29 -6.60 -8.80
C ARG A 118 2.96 -5.32 -9.26
N ARG A 119 3.83 -4.74 -8.42
CA ARG A 119 4.53 -3.51 -8.75
C ARG A 119 5.47 -3.69 -9.94
N THR A 120 6.21 -4.81 -9.98
CA THR A 120 7.06 -5.17 -11.10
C THR A 120 6.25 -5.34 -12.39
N ALA A 121 5.10 -6.02 -12.34
CA ALA A 121 4.22 -6.20 -13.49
C ALA A 121 3.69 -4.85 -14.00
N GLN A 122 3.20 -3.98 -13.12
CA GLN A 122 2.72 -2.63 -13.49
C GLN A 122 3.79 -1.79 -14.19
N LEU A 123 5.01 -1.76 -13.64
CA LEU A 123 6.11 -1.01 -14.25
C LEU A 123 6.50 -1.63 -15.59
N THR A 124 6.52 -2.96 -15.71
CA THR A 124 6.79 -3.67 -16.97
C THR A 124 5.72 -3.39 -18.01
N ALA A 125 4.44 -3.43 -17.64
CA ALA A 125 3.31 -3.11 -18.51
C ALA A 125 3.38 -1.67 -19.01
N TRP A 126 3.70 -0.73 -18.12
CA TRP A 126 3.89 0.66 -18.49
C TRP A 126 5.11 0.82 -19.44
N ALA A 127 6.24 0.20 -19.11
CA ALA A 127 7.43 0.24 -19.96
C ALA A 127 7.17 -0.36 -21.34
N THR A 128 6.50 -1.48 -21.44
CA THR A 128 6.21 -2.20 -22.68
C THR A 128 5.26 -1.40 -23.59
N PHE A 129 4.24 -0.78 -23.00
CA PHE A 129 3.26 -0.02 -23.78
C PHE A 129 3.72 1.40 -24.13
N SER A 130 4.65 1.98 -23.37
CA SER A 130 5.16 3.34 -23.61
C SER A 130 5.97 3.43 -24.91
N THR A 131 5.84 4.56 -25.61
CA THR A 131 6.64 4.90 -26.79
C THR A 131 7.94 5.63 -26.44
N ARG A 132 8.11 6.05 -25.19
CA ARG A 132 9.29 6.78 -24.73
C ARG A 132 10.57 5.94 -24.83
N PRO A 133 11.75 6.56 -24.98
CA PRO A 133 13.04 5.85 -24.94
C PRO A 133 13.18 5.00 -23.67
N ILE A 134 13.56 3.73 -23.85
CA ILE A 134 13.60 2.78 -22.73
C ILE A 134 14.57 3.25 -21.65
N GLY A 135 15.75 3.77 -22.02
CA GLY A 135 16.75 4.24 -21.05
C GLY A 135 16.20 5.32 -20.12
N LEU A 136 15.59 6.36 -20.69
CA LEU A 136 14.97 7.44 -19.90
C LEU A 136 13.85 6.93 -19.00
N LEU A 137 13.04 5.98 -19.50
CA LEU A 137 11.96 5.42 -18.74
C LEU A 137 12.45 4.59 -17.55
N LEU A 138 13.51 3.82 -17.73
CA LEU A 138 14.10 3.01 -16.66
C LEU A 138 14.76 3.90 -15.58
N ILE A 139 15.45 4.96 -16.00
CA ILE A 139 15.98 5.96 -15.05
C ILE A 139 14.83 6.59 -14.27
N TRP A 140 13.76 6.99 -14.96
CA TRP A 140 12.56 7.52 -14.31
C TRP A 140 11.96 6.56 -13.29
N PHE A 141 11.92 5.26 -13.60
CA PHE A 141 11.41 4.26 -12.65
C PHE A 141 12.31 4.11 -11.42
N LEU A 142 13.61 4.22 -11.57
CA LEU A 142 14.53 4.21 -10.44
C LEU A 142 14.31 5.44 -9.54
N VAL A 143 14.26 6.63 -10.12
CA VAL A 143 13.96 7.87 -9.37
C VAL A 143 12.62 7.77 -8.65
N LEU A 144 11.57 7.36 -9.37
CA LEU A 144 10.24 7.17 -8.78
C LEU A 144 10.24 6.10 -7.69
N GLY A 145 11.02 5.05 -7.85
CA GLY A 145 11.22 4.00 -6.85
C GLY A 145 11.83 4.55 -5.56
N VAL A 146 12.86 5.39 -5.68
CA VAL A 146 13.50 6.04 -4.52
C VAL A 146 12.52 6.97 -3.81
N VAL A 147 11.83 7.85 -4.55
CA VAL A 147 10.87 8.79 -3.97
C VAL A 147 9.75 8.05 -3.23
N ARG A 148 9.20 6.99 -3.83
CA ARG A 148 8.18 6.17 -3.19
C ARG A 148 8.68 5.37 -2.00
N ALA A 149 9.91 4.87 -2.07
CA ALA A 149 10.53 4.19 -0.94
C ALA A 149 10.71 5.16 0.24
N GLY A 150 11.17 6.39 -0.01
CA GLY A 150 11.24 7.45 0.99
C GLY A 150 9.88 7.73 1.63
N TRP A 151 8.83 7.88 0.81
CA TRP A 151 7.46 8.03 1.31
C TRP A 151 7.01 6.84 2.18
N ARG A 152 7.33 5.60 1.75
CA ARG A 152 7.01 4.38 2.52
C ARG A 152 7.74 4.33 3.86
N LEU A 153 8.97 4.82 3.92
CA LEU A 153 9.72 4.93 5.18
C LEU A 153 9.05 5.94 6.13
N LEU A 154 8.64 7.10 5.62
CA LEU A 154 7.89 8.09 6.39
C LEU A 154 6.56 7.52 6.93
N THR A 155 5.90 6.65 6.18
CA THR A 155 4.68 5.95 6.61
C THR A 155 4.95 4.68 7.44
N LYS A 156 6.18 4.49 7.94
CA LYS A 156 6.60 3.36 8.78
C LYS A 156 6.39 1.99 8.14
N SER A 157 6.55 1.90 6.82
CA SER A 157 6.39 0.65 6.05
C SER A 157 7.70 0.24 5.36
N PRO A 158 8.77 -0.16 6.10
CA PRO A 158 10.09 -0.42 5.52
C PRO A 158 10.13 -1.61 4.57
N ALA A 159 9.29 -2.62 4.79
CA ALA A 159 9.16 -3.76 3.88
C ALA A 159 8.68 -3.33 2.50
N LEU A 160 7.65 -2.50 2.44
CA LEU A 160 7.10 -1.96 1.19
C LEU A 160 8.09 -1.00 0.52
N ALA A 161 8.86 -0.21 1.29
CA ALA A 161 9.92 0.66 0.75
C ALA A 161 10.97 -0.16 0.00
N ARG A 162 11.45 -1.24 0.61
CA ARG A 162 12.38 -2.18 -0.01
C ARG A 162 11.82 -2.82 -1.28
N ASP A 163 10.54 -3.15 -1.28
CA ASP A 163 9.88 -3.79 -2.41
C ASP A 163 9.64 -2.83 -3.57
N GLU A 164 9.41 -1.54 -3.33
CA GLU A 164 9.38 -0.49 -4.38
C GLU A 164 10.73 -0.42 -5.10
N LEU A 165 11.83 -0.34 -4.35
CA LEU A 165 13.18 -0.29 -4.93
C LEU A 165 13.51 -1.57 -5.71
N ARG A 166 13.20 -2.74 -5.15
CA ARG A 166 13.44 -4.03 -5.80
C ARG A 166 12.61 -4.20 -7.06
N ALA A 167 11.37 -3.71 -7.09
CA ALA A 167 10.55 -3.74 -8.28
C ALA A 167 11.15 -2.89 -9.40
N ALA A 168 11.53 -1.64 -9.10
CA ALA A 168 12.18 -0.75 -10.06
C ALA A 168 13.48 -1.33 -10.61
N LEU A 169 14.35 -1.85 -9.74
CA LEU A 169 15.60 -2.52 -10.12
C LEU A 169 15.36 -3.76 -10.99
N THR A 170 14.35 -4.56 -10.66
CA THR A 170 14.02 -5.78 -11.43
C THR A 170 13.62 -5.43 -12.85
N VAL A 171 12.81 -4.39 -13.04
CA VAL A 171 12.39 -3.94 -14.38
C VAL A 171 13.59 -3.39 -15.15
N SER A 172 14.46 -2.61 -14.49
CA SER A 172 15.66 -2.06 -15.11
C SER A 172 16.62 -3.15 -15.59
N ARG A 173 16.83 -4.20 -14.78
CA ARG A 173 17.64 -5.37 -15.16
C ARG A 173 17.02 -6.19 -16.29
N ARG A 174 15.70 -6.11 -16.46
CA ARG A 174 14.93 -6.83 -17.50
C ARG A 174 14.64 -5.96 -18.73
N ALA A 175 15.45 -4.93 -19.01
CA ALA A 175 15.29 -4.05 -20.17
C ALA A 175 15.15 -4.82 -21.50
N GLY A 176 15.86 -5.94 -21.65
CA GLY A 176 15.72 -6.84 -22.79
C GLY A 176 14.32 -7.45 -22.93
N ALA A 177 13.67 -7.82 -21.84
CA ALA A 177 12.29 -8.31 -21.86
C ALA A 177 11.32 -7.21 -22.27
N VAL A 178 11.51 -5.98 -21.78
CA VAL A 178 10.73 -4.81 -22.20
C VAL A 178 10.88 -4.55 -23.69
N ARG A 179 12.12 -4.61 -24.23
CA ARG A 179 12.37 -4.47 -25.66
C ARG A 179 11.65 -5.54 -26.48
N ARG A 180 11.75 -6.80 -26.07
CA ARG A 180 11.02 -7.91 -26.73
C ARG A 180 9.52 -7.70 -26.71
N GLY A 181 8.94 -7.32 -25.54
CA GLY A 181 7.53 -7.01 -25.43
C GLY A 181 7.08 -5.86 -26.37
N ARG A 182 7.90 -4.78 -26.47
CA ARG A 182 7.63 -3.69 -27.43
C ARG A 182 7.64 -4.15 -28.88
N ARG A 183 8.64 -4.97 -29.25
CA ARG A 183 8.72 -5.54 -30.61
C ARG A 183 7.53 -6.42 -30.91
N ARG A 184 7.15 -7.27 -29.98
CA ARG A 184 5.97 -8.14 -30.11
C ARG A 184 4.69 -7.31 -30.34
N LEU A 185 4.42 -6.29 -29.51
CA LEU A 185 3.28 -5.41 -29.71
C LEU A 185 3.34 -4.63 -31.03
N ALA A 186 4.50 -4.31 -31.51
CA ALA A 186 4.67 -3.58 -32.79
C ALA A 186 4.50 -4.51 -33.99
N ALA A 187 4.89 -5.78 -33.89
CA ALA A 187 4.83 -6.74 -35.00
C ALA A 187 3.41 -7.00 -35.52
N HIS A 188 2.44 -7.03 -34.59
CA HIS A 188 1.04 -7.33 -34.93
C HIS A 188 0.14 -6.08 -34.87
N ALA A 189 0.71 -4.89 -34.68
CA ALA A 189 -0.07 -3.66 -34.55
C ALA A 189 -0.58 -3.15 -35.89
N THR A 190 -1.87 -3.29 -36.14
CA THR A 190 -2.60 -2.69 -37.27
C THR A 190 -3.27 -1.36 -36.87
N VAL A 191 -3.51 -1.17 -35.57
CA VAL A 191 -4.19 0.01 -35.01
C VAL A 191 -3.23 0.88 -34.23
N ARG A 192 -3.36 2.20 -34.35
CA ARG A 192 -2.55 3.16 -33.59
C ARG A 192 -2.85 3.09 -32.10
N ARG A 193 -1.83 3.16 -31.24
CA ARG A 193 -1.97 3.16 -29.78
C ARG A 193 -2.88 4.28 -29.25
N SER A 194 -2.98 5.40 -29.95
CA SER A 194 -3.85 6.53 -29.59
C SER A 194 -5.34 6.17 -29.61
N VAL A 195 -5.74 5.20 -30.43
CA VAL A 195 -7.13 4.74 -30.46
C VAL A 195 -7.52 4.09 -29.13
N LEU A 196 -6.60 3.40 -28.49
CA LEU A 196 -6.81 2.77 -27.20
C LEU A 196 -7.01 3.77 -26.06
N THR A 197 -6.56 5.03 -26.23
CA THR A 197 -6.72 6.05 -25.16
C THR A 197 -8.18 6.34 -24.85
N ARG A 198 -9.08 6.16 -25.81
CA ARG A 198 -10.53 6.31 -25.61
C ARG A 198 -11.14 5.26 -24.69
N LEU A 199 -10.47 4.13 -24.53
CA LEU A 199 -10.88 3.03 -23.65
C LEU A 199 -10.31 3.15 -22.23
N TYR A 200 -9.45 4.14 -21.97
CA TYR A 200 -8.95 4.41 -20.63
C TYR A 200 -9.99 5.18 -19.83
N VAL A 201 -10.11 4.80 -18.58
CA VAL A 201 -10.93 5.53 -17.62
C VAL A 201 -10.24 6.84 -17.24
N ASP A 202 -11.01 7.90 -17.06
CA ASP A 202 -10.47 9.20 -16.64
C ASP A 202 -9.74 9.06 -15.27
N PRO A 203 -8.53 9.59 -15.14
CA PRO A 203 -7.83 9.64 -13.85
C PRO A 203 -8.61 10.31 -12.73
N VAL A 204 -9.54 11.21 -13.05
CA VAL A 204 -10.44 11.85 -12.08
C VAL A 204 -11.44 10.84 -11.54
N GLU A 205 -12.06 10.06 -12.41
CA GLU A 205 -12.99 8.99 -12.05
C GLU A 205 -12.31 7.92 -11.17
N ILE A 206 -11.10 7.49 -11.54
CA ILE A 206 -10.32 6.54 -10.72
C ILE A 206 -10.06 7.10 -9.31
N ARG A 207 -9.78 8.41 -9.21
CA ARG A 207 -9.52 9.06 -7.92
C ARG A 207 -10.78 9.15 -7.06
N SER A 208 -11.94 9.45 -7.66
CA SER A 208 -13.21 9.50 -6.92
C SER A 208 -13.57 8.12 -6.37
N VAL A 209 -13.55 7.08 -7.22
CA VAL A 209 -13.83 5.70 -6.81
C VAL A 209 -12.89 5.23 -5.69
N ARG A 210 -11.60 5.58 -5.76
CA ARG A 210 -10.64 5.25 -4.68
C ARG A 210 -10.97 5.96 -3.36
N ARG A 211 -11.39 7.25 -3.43
CA ARG A 211 -11.78 8.01 -2.24
C ARG A 211 -13.03 7.42 -1.59
N ASP A 212 -14.04 7.11 -2.40
CA ASP A 212 -15.30 6.57 -1.90
C ASP A 212 -15.10 5.20 -1.26
N ARG A 213 -14.26 4.37 -1.86
CA ARG A 213 -13.88 3.08 -1.30
C ARG A 213 -13.12 3.22 0.02
N ALA A 214 -12.17 4.14 0.10
CA ALA A 214 -11.44 4.42 1.33
C ALA A 214 -12.37 4.94 2.44
N ARG A 215 -13.42 5.70 2.09
CA ARG A 215 -14.46 6.12 3.03
C ARG A 215 -15.29 4.92 3.51
N GLN A 216 -15.79 4.10 2.60
CA GLN A 216 -16.55 2.89 2.93
C GLN A 216 -15.75 1.92 3.81
N GLU A 217 -14.47 1.76 3.53
CA GLU A 217 -13.59 0.88 4.31
C GLU A 217 -13.35 1.42 5.72
N ARG A 218 -13.20 2.73 5.87
CA ARG A 218 -13.15 3.40 7.18
C ARG A 218 -14.47 3.25 7.94
N GLU A 219 -15.60 3.46 7.28
CA GLU A 219 -16.93 3.29 7.90
C GLU A 219 -17.16 1.84 8.34
N ARG A 220 -16.75 0.85 7.53
CA ARG A 220 -16.83 -0.57 7.90
C ARG A 220 -15.91 -0.89 9.08
N SER A 221 -14.69 -0.38 9.10
CA SER A 221 -13.78 -0.59 10.22
C SER A 221 -14.30 0.08 11.48
N THR A 222 -14.85 1.28 11.39
CA THR A 222 -15.46 1.98 12.53
C THR A 222 -16.67 1.22 13.06
N ARG A 223 -17.54 0.69 12.19
CA ARG A 223 -18.68 -0.14 12.61
C ARG A 223 -18.25 -1.48 13.20
N ALA A 224 -17.23 -2.13 12.61
CA ALA A 224 -16.71 -3.40 13.13
C ALA A 224 -15.97 -3.25 14.47
N THR A 225 -15.43 -2.05 14.73
CA THR A 225 -14.69 -1.72 15.96
C THR A 225 -15.56 -0.92 16.94
N ALA A 226 -16.83 -0.65 16.60
CA ALA A 226 -17.74 0.05 17.50
C ALA A 226 -17.90 -0.80 18.77
N PRO A 227 -17.47 -0.30 19.94
CA PRO A 227 -17.60 -1.06 21.18
C PRO A 227 -19.08 -1.30 21.49
N SER A 228 -19.38 -2.44 22.06
CA SER A 228 -20.72 -2.75 22.54
C SER A 228 -21.17 -1.74 23.60
N GLU A 229 -22.47 -1.59 23.83
CA GLU A 229 -22.96 -0.67 24.87
C GLU A 229 -22.38 -0.95 26.26
N LEU A 230 -22.09 -2.22 26.56
CA LEU A 230 -21.40 -2.63 27.78
C LEU A 230 -19.97 -2.12 27.81
N GLU A 231 -19.22 -2.32 26.73
CA GLU A 231 -17.86 -1.82 26.62
C GLU A 231 -17.77 -0.29 26.69
N VAL A 232 -18.74 0.42 26.11
CA VAL A 232 -18.82 1.90 26.22
C VAL A 232 -19.01 2.32 27.67
N ARG A 233 -19.88 1.62 28.42
CA ARG A 233 -20.08 1.89 29.85
C ARG A 233 -18.86 1.59 30.69
N GLU A 234 -18.18 0.48 30.42
CA GLU A 234 -16.92 0.13 31.09
C GLU A 234 -15.80 1.13 30.77
N LEU A 235 -15.62 1.52 29.51
CA LEU A 235 -14.64 2.54 29.12
C LEU A 235 -14.94 3.89 29.74
N ALA A 236 -16.22 4.28 29.83
CA ALA A 236 -16.66 5.50 30.49
C ALA A 236 -16.37 5.45 32.01
N ALA A 237 -16.63 4.32 32.67
CA ALA A 237 -16.30 4.11 34.09
C ALA A 237 -14.78 4.16 34.34
N LEU A 238 -13.99 3.52 33.49
CA LEU A 238 -12.51 3.56 33.55
C LEU A 238 -11.99 4.98 33.31
N ALA A 239 -12.52 5.70 32.34
CA ALA A 239 -12.15 7.09 32.07
C ALA A 239 -12.47 8.01 33.24
N ARG A 240 -13.63 7.82 33.89
CA ARG A 240 -14.02 8.56 35.10
C ARG A 240 -13.08 8.25 36.27
N ARG A 241 -12.77 6.96 36.51
CA ARG A 241 -11.82 6.55 37.54
C ARG A 241 -10.43 7.14 37.30
N ARG A 242 -9.94 7.10 36.05
CA ARG A 242 -8.67 7.71 35.68
C ARG A 242 -8.62 9.21 35.94
N ARG A 243 -9.72 9.94 35.61
CA ARG A 243 -9.81 11.40 35.90
C ARG A 243 -9.77 11.68 37.39
N LEU A 244 -10.48 10.87 38.20
CA LEU A 244 -10.46 11.03 39.66
C LEU A 244 -9.08 10.76 40.25
N VAL A 245 -8.40 9.71 39.78
CA VAL A 245 -7.02 9.40 40.23
C VAL A 245 -6.09 10.54 39.83
N LEU A 246 -6.15 11.04 38.60
CA LEU A 246 -5.31 12.15 38.14
C LEU A 246 -5.61 13.44 38.93
N ALA A 247 -6.88 13.74 39.19
CA ALA A 247 -7.25 14.91 40.00
C ALA A 247 -6.74 14.76 41.45
N GLY A 248 -6.87 13.56 42.01
CA GLY A 248 -6.34 13.27 43.35
C GLY A 248 -4.82 13.39 43.44
N THR A 249 -4.09 12.81 42.48
CA THR A 249 -2.61 12.93 42.45
C THR A 249 -2.17 14.38 42.25
N LEU A 250 -2.86 15.13 41.38
CA LEU A 250 -2.56 16.54 41.19
C LEU A 250 -2.83 17.35 42.45
N ALA A 251 -3.94 17.10 43.16
CA ALA A 251 -4.26 17.77 44.42
C ALA A 251 -3.21 17.49 45.48
N VAL A 252 -2.78 16.24 45.63
CA VAL A 252 -1.70 15.86 46.56
C VAL A 252 -0.38 16.53 46.19
N ALA A 253 -0.05 16.58 44.89
CA ALA A 253 1.18 17.23 44.44
C ALA A 253 1.16 18.75 44.71
N VAL A 254 0.02 19.40 44.47
CA VAL A 254 -0.16 20.84 44.78
C VAL A 254 -0.09 21.10 46.27
N LEU A 255 -0.71 20.27 47.11
CA LEU A 255 -0.60 20.38 48.57
C LEU A 255 0.82 20.19 49.05
N ALA A 256 1.52 19.15 48.58
CA ALA A 256 2.89 18.90 48.93
C ALA A 256 3.82 20.06 48.48
N ALA A 257 3.62 20.60 47.29
CA ALA A 257 4.32 21.76 46.81
C ALA A 257 4.01 23.00 47.66
N GLY A 258 2.76 23.21 48.03
CA GLY A 258 2.31 24.30 48.90
C GLY A 258 2.95 24.23 50.26
N VAL A 259 2.98 23.04 50.90
CA VAL A 259 3.65 22.83 52.19
C VAL A 259 5.16 23.04 52.08
N GLY A 260 5.79 22.52 51.01
CA GLY A 260 7.23 22.74 50.77
C GLY A 260 7.56 24.23 50.55
N LEU A 261 6.75 24.92 49.76
CA LEU A 261 6.96 26.33 49.44
C LEU A 261 6.63 27.26 50.62
N SER A 262 5.67 26.87 51.49
CA SER A 262 5.31 27.67 52.66
C SER A 262 6.48 27.91 53.58
N ARG A 263 7.36 26.92 53.79
CA ARG A 263 8.57 27.06 54.55
C ARG A 263 9.53 28.10 53.93
N VAL A 264 9.70 28.04 52.61
CA VAL A 264 10.57 28.98 51.88
C VAL A 264 9.99 30.39 51.91
N LEU A 265 8.69 30.52 51.78
CA LEU A 265 8.01 31.81 51.85
C LEU A 265 7.99 32.43 53.23
N MET A 266 7.87 31.62 54.32
CA MET A 266 7.89 32.10 55.69
C MET A 266 9.29 32.45 56.20
N THR A 267 10.31 31.70 55.79
CA THR A 267 11.69 31.92 56.23
C THR A 267 12.44 32.94 55.38
N ARG A 268 11.95 33.28 54.22
CA ARG A 268 12.58 34.16 53.21
C ARG A 268 14.02 33.78 52.83
N THR A 269 14.51 32.66 53.33
CA THR A 269 15.86 32.13 53.08
C THR A 269 15.75 30.67 52.63
N VAL A 270 16.50 30.31 51.60
CA VAL A 270 16.62 28.91 51.13
C VAL A 270 17.83 28.33 51.85
N THR A 271 17.59 27.47 52.88
CA THR A 271 18.64 26.77 53.57
C THR A 271 18.64 25.29 53.19
N GLY A 272 19.74 24.80 52.67
CA GLY A 272 19.97 23.38 52.40
C GLY A 272 20.62 23.09 51.04
N GLY A 273 21.27 21.95 50.92
CA GLY A 273 21.93 21.47 49.70
C GLY A 273 23.21 22.24 49.35
N ALA A 274 23.56 22.26 48.09
CA ALA A 274 24.76 22.92 47.57
C ALA A 274 24.75 24.46 47.76
N SER A 275 23.62 25.03 48.18
CA SER A 275 23.43 26.46 48.45
C SER A 275 23.57 26.82 49.94
N ALA A 276 23.94 25.86 50.82
CA ALA A 276 24.15 26.13 52.25
C ALA A 276 25.37 27.08 52.41
N GLY A 277 25.10 28.32 52.80
CA GLY A 277 26.12 29.37 52.98
C GLY A 277 26.02 30.52 51.96
N LEU A 278 25.10 30.49 51.04
CA LEU A 278 24.83 31.64 50.16
C LEU A 278 23.55 32.34 50.64
N ASP A 279 23.69 33.52 51.21
CA ASP A 279 22.56 34.42 51.53
C ASP A 279 21.93 34.98 50.23
N LEU A 280 21.51 34.09 49.37
CA LEU A 280 20.89 34.49 48.10
C LEU A 280 19.38 34.59 48.28
N THR A 281 18.85 35.76 48.04
CA THR A 281 17.40 35.95 47.91
C THR A 281 16.86 35.19 46.69
N ALA A 282 15.63 34.72 46.77
CA ALA A 282 14.97 34.01 45.64
C ALA A 282 15.10 34.75 44.28
N ARG A 283 15.18 36.07 44.33
CA ARG A 283 15.37 36.92 43.15
C ARG A 283 16.80 36.86 42.60
N ALA A 284 17.80 36.72 43.46
CA ALA A 284 19.20 36.54 43.02
C ALA A 284 19.43 35.16 42.39
N LEU A 285 18.82 34.10 42.96
CA LEU A 285 18.84 32.75 42.38
C LEU A 285 18.12 32.71 41.01
N TRP A 286 16.99 33.38 40.89
CA TRP A 286 16.27 33.49 39.62
C TRP A 286 17.11 34.20 38.55
N ASN A 287 17.73 35.33 38.90
CA ASN A 287 18.58 36.09 37.98
C ASN A 287 19.86 35.27 37.58
N ALA A 288 20.44 34.53 38.53
CA ALA A 288 21.58 33.66 38.23
C ALA A 288 21.22 32.50 37.30
N ALA A 289 20.08 31.85 37.54
CA ALA A 289 19.56 30.78 36.64
C ALA A 289 19.27 31.30 35.25
N TRP A 290 18.74 32.52 35.13
CA TRP A 290 18.43 33.13 33.85
C TRP A 290 19.70 33.58 33.10
N ALA A 291 20.70 34.09 33.79
CA ALA A 291 22.00 34.49 33.21
C ALA A 291 22.80 33.32 32.66
N THR A 292 22.69 32.13 33.28
CA THR A 292 23.37 30.90 32.79
C THR A 292 22.63 30.23 31.61
N TRP A 293 21.38 30.63 31.35
CA TRP A 293 20.59 30.11 30.20
C TRP A 293 20.74 31.00 28.94
N ALA A 294 21.20 32.22 29.10
CA ALA A 294 21.35 33.21 28.02
C ALA A 294 22.79 33.33 27.50
N ALA A 295 23.73 32.55 28.04
CA ALA A 295 25.12 32.43 27.61
C ALA A 295 25.34 31.12 26.83
#